data_abf4586e88376eaffbf0b1a52950ba27
#
_entry.id   abf4586e88376eaffbf0b1a52950ba27
#
_cell.length_a   1.000
_cell.length_b   1.000
_cell.length_c   1.000
_cell.angle_alpha   90.00
_cell.angle_beta   90.00
_cell.angle_gamma   90.00
#
_symmetry.space_group_name_H-M   'P 1'
#
loop_
_entity.id
_entity.type
_entity.pdbx_description
1 polymer ?
#
loop_
_entity_poly.entity_id
_entity_poly.type
_entity_poly.pdbx_seq_one_letter_code
_entity_poly.pdbx_strand_id
1 'polypeptide(L)'
;MARLHSLTDYDTKLLLAFLEGLKGDKNFLDFLIANNFAELAALANAINSDTEALEWLLKKSNYPEFGVLSNAIDGEENAIEWLKKYQCDFLLKFALACRKDDEAIKWFAKNDLKLFIMIIQRIHEILLFQSWDSSDVHRRRY
;
A
#
# COMPACT_ATOMS: atom_id res chain seq x y z
N MET A 1 -22.64 -4.57 11.07
CA MET A 1 -21.28 -4.92 10.63
C MET A 1 -20.52 -3.67 10.20
N ALA A 2 -19.31 -3.50 10.69
CA ALA A 2 -18.54 -2.32 10.37
C ALA A 2 -18.16 -2.34 8.88
N ARG A 3 -18.23 -1.17 8.25
CA ARG A 3 -17.81 -1.00 6.87
C ARG A 3 -16.29 -1.14 6.77
N LEU A 4 -15.80 -1.84 5.76
CA LEU A 4 -14.38 -1.91 5.50
C LEU A 4 -13.90 -0.57 4.92
N HIS A 5 -12.69 -0.18 5.30
CA HIS A 5 -12.13 1.10 4.89
C HIS A 5 -11.47 1.00 3.52
N SER A 6 -11.35 2.14 2.85
CA SER A 6 -10.68 2.23 1.56
C SER A 6 -9.80 3.48 1.53
N LEU A 7 -8.81 3.48 0.64
CA LEU A 7 -7.95 4.65 0.46
C LEU A 7 -8.73 5.86 -0.08
N THR A 8 -9.90 5.64 -0.67
CA THR A 8 -10.78 6.71 -1.12
C THR A 8 -11.44 7.47 0.02
N ASP A 9 -11.33 6.97 1.25
CA ASP A 9 -11.89 7.64 2.43
C ASP A 9 -11.08 8.87 2.86
N TYR A 10 -9.88 9.05 2.32
CA TYR A 10 -8.96 10.11 2.73
C TYR A 10 -8.92 11.24 1.73
N ASP A 11 -8.72 12.46 2.24
CA ASP A 11 -8.61 13.63 1.36
C ASP A 11 -7.22 13.73 0.71
N THR A 12 -7.09 14.66 -0.21
CA THR A 12 -5.86 14.87 -0.98
C THR A 12 -4.65 15.11 -0.09
N LYS A 13 -4.82 15.92 0.96
CA LYS A 13 -3.71 16.26 1.87
C LYS A 13 -3.16 15.02 2.58
N LEU A 14 -4.06 14.17 3.05
CA LEU A 14 -3.67 12.94 3.75
C LEU A 14 -3.01 11.95 2.80
N LEU A 15 -3.52 11.84 1.57
CA LEU A 15 -2.93 10.97 0.56
C LEU A 15 -1.55 11.46 0.11
N LEU A 16 -1.35 12.79 0.03
CA LEU A 16 -0.04 13.36 -0.24
C LEU A 16 0.95 13.07 0.89
N ALA A 17 0.48 13.17 2.15
CA ALA A 17 1.31 12.81 3.29
C ALA A 17 1.69 11.33 3.26
N PHE A 18 0.74 10.47 2.87
CA PHE A 18 1.00 9.04 2.69
C PHE A 18 2.07 8.80 1.62
N LEU A 19 1.96 9.50 0.48
CA LEU A 19 2.95 9.40 -0.60
C LEU A 19 4.34 9.79 -0.11
N GLU A 20 4.46 10.89 0.63
CA GLU A 20 5.74 11.33 1.18
C GLU A 20 6.26 10.35 2.23
N GLY A 21 5.36 9.77 3.01
CA GLY A 21 5.71 8.70 3.96
C GLY A 21 6.26 7.46 3.26
N LEU A 22 5.69 7.11 2.11
CA LEU A 22 6.21 6.00 1.29
C LEU A 22 7.64 6.27 0.81
N LYS A 23 7.98 7.53 0.60
CA LYS A 23 9.35 7.93 0.21
C LYS A 23 10.32 7.91 1.38
N GLY A 24 9.83 7.63 2.59
CA GLY A 24 10.65 7.56 3.78
C GLY A 24 10.77 8.87 4.54
N ASP A 25 9.95 9.86 4.23
CA ASP A 25 9.99 11.14 4.94
C ASP A 25 9.30 10.98 6.30
N LYS A 26 10.13 10.93 7.33
CA LYS A 26 9.68 10.71 8.70
C LYS A 26 8.75 11.81 9.20
N ASN A 27 8.95 13.03 8.74
CA ASN A 27 8.09 14.15 9.18
C ASN A 27 6.64 13.94 8.77
N PHE A 28 6.42 13.37 7.60
CA PHE A 28 5.06 13.09 7.13
C PHE A 28 4.46 11.88 7.84
N LEU A 29 5.28 10.88 8.16
CA LEU A 29 4.81 9.75 8.97
C LEU A 29 4.40 10.23 10.37
N ASP A 30 5.20 11.07 10.99
CA ASP A 30 4.90 11.64 12.30
C ASP A 30 3.63 12.52 12.25
N PHE A 31 3.46 13.28 11.19
CA PHE A 31 2.26 14.08 10.95
C PHE A 31 1.01 13.19 10.94
N LEU A 32 1.06 12.07 10.21
CA LEU A 32 -0.08 11.16 10.14
C LEU A 32 -0.40 10.56 11.50
N ILE A 33 0.59 10.15 12.25
CA ILE A 33 0.41 9.58 13.58
C ILE A 33 -0.18 10.63 14.54
N ALA A 34 0.36 11.84 14.53
CA ALA A 34 -0.07 12.92 15.43
C ALA A 34 -1.51 13.35 15.17
N ASN A 35 -2.00 13.16 13.96
CA ASN A 35 -3.35 13.57 13.57
C ASN A 35 -4.36 12.42 13.53
N ASN A 36 -4.01 11.30 14.17
CA ASN A 36 -4.88 10.12 14.29
C ASN A 36 -5.08 9.35 12.98
N PHE A 37 -4.07 9.38 12.10
CA PHE A 37 -4.04 8.59 10.87
C PHE A 37 -2.89 7.58 10.91
N ALA A 38 -2.67 6.98 12.07
CA ALA A 38 -1.60 6.00 12.27
C ALA A 38 -1.72 4.82 11.30
N GLU A 39 -2.93 4.48 10.86
CA GLU A 39 -3.14 3.40 9.90
C GLU A 39 -2.46 3.70 8.55
N LEU A 40 -2.44 4.96 8.11
CA LEU A 40 -1.75 5.34 6.88
C LEU A 40 -0.22 5.29 7.05
N ALA A 41 0.27 5.74 8.20
CA ALA A 41 1.70 5.65 8.51
C ALA A 41 2.14 4.18 8.58
N ALA A 42 1.35 3.34 9.22
CA ALA A 42 1.64 1.92 9.32
C ALA A 42 1.60 1.24 7.95
N LEU A 43 0.64 1.62 7.10
CA LEU A 43 0.56 1.07 5.74
C LEU A 43 1.82 1.45 4.94
N ALA A 44 2.26 2.71 5.01
CA ALA A 44 3.48 3.14 4.34
C ALA A 44 4.69 2.32 4.80
N ASN A 45 4.81 2.13 6.12
CA ASN A 45 5.90 1.35 6.69
C ASN A 45 5.82 -0.12 6.30
N ALA A 46 4.63 -0.70 6.31
CA ALA A 46 4.43 -2.10 5.92
C ALA A 46 4.83 -2.33 4.47
N ILE A 47 4.46 -1.42 3.57
CA ILE A 47 4.85 -1.49 2.16
C ILE A 47 6.37 -1.41 2.04
N ASN A 48 7.03 -0.65 2.91
CA ASN A 48 8.49 -0.57 2.97
C ASN A 48 9.13 -1.70 3.78
N SER A 49 8.39 -2.79 3.99
CA SER A 49 8.88 -4.05 4.60
C SER A 49 9.03 -4.00 6.12
N ASP A 50 8.33 -3.11 6.79
CA ASP A 50 8.28 -3.11 8.26
C ASP A 50 7.26 -4.15 8.72
N THR A 51 7.76 -5.28 9.21
CA THR A 51 6.91 -6.40 9.64
C THR A 51 6.11 -6.08 10.90
N GLU A 52 6.63 -5.24 11.78
CA GLU A 52 5.90 -4.82 12.97
C GLU A 52 4.69 -3.97 12.60
N ALA A 53 4.85 -3.07 11.63
CA ALA A 53 3.75 -2.24 11.14
C ALA A 53 2.67 -3.11 10.51
N LEU A 54 3.07 -4.09 9.71
CA LEU A 54 2.13 -5.03 9.09
C LEU A 54 1.35 -5.81 10.15
N GLU A 55 2.05 -6.33 11.14
CA GLU A 55 1.41 -7.09 12.22
C GLU A 55 0.43 -6.22 13.00
N TRP A 56 0.81 -4.98 13.27
CA TRP A 56 -0.08 -4.05 13.96
C TRP A 56 -1.36 -3.80 13.15
N LEU A 57 -1.24 -3.60 11.84
CA LEU A 57 -2.41 -3.42 10.98
C LEU A 57 -3.33 -4.64 11.03
N LEU A 58 -2.76 -5.83 10.91
CA LEU A 58 -3.55 -7.07 10.83
C LEU A 58 -4.21 -7.45 12.15
N LYS A 59 -3.53 -7.21 13.27
CA LYS A 59 -3.95 -7.77 14.56
C LYS A 59 -4.46 -6.77 15.58
N LYS A 60 -4.00 -5.51 15.51
CA LYS A 60 -4.27 -4.53 16.58
C LYS A 60 -4.98 -3.28 16.12
N SER A 61 -4.96 -2.98 14.83
CA SER A 61 -5.62 -1.79 14.31
C SER A 61 -7.09 -2.07 13.98
N ASN A 62 -7.85 -1.01 13.74
CA ASN A 62 -9.20 -1.13 13.22
C ASN A 62 -9.22 -1.17 11.69
N TYR A 63 -8.05 -1.43 11.07
CA TYR A 63 -7.85 -1.39 9.62
C TYR A 63 -7.12 -2.64 9.12
N PRO A 64 -7.60 -3.86 9.47
CA PRO A 64 -6.93 -5.08 9.02
C PRO A 64 -6.89 -5.20 7.49
N GLU A 65 -7.88 -4.62 6.79
CA GLU A 65 -7.92 -4.60 5.34
C GLU A 65 -6.70 -3.89 4.74
N PHE A 66 -6.09 -2.93 5.46
CA PHE A 66 -4.87 -2.27 5.00
C PHE A 66 -3.65 -3.19 5.14
N GLY A 67 -3.63 -4.05 6.16
CA GLY A 67 -2.62 -5.10 6.26
C GLY A 67 -2.75 -6.10 5.13
N VAL A 68 -3.97 -6.51 4.82
CA VAL A 68 -4.25 -7.39 3.69
C VAL A 68 -3.83 -6.72 2.38
N LEU A 69 -4.10 -5.41 2.24
CA LEU A 69 -3.67 -4.65 1.07
C LEU A 69 -2.15 -4.72 0.90
N SER A 70 -1.39 -4.53 1.96
CA SER A 70 0.07 -4.62 1.91
C SER A 70 0.52 -5.99 1.41
N ASN A 71 -0.09 -7.06 1.91
CA ASN A 71 0.22 -8.42 1.46
C ASN A 71 -0.17 -8.64 -0.01
N ALA A 72 -1.30 -8.08 -0.44
CA ALA A 72 -1.74 -8.17 -1.84
C ALA A 72 -0.76 -7.45 -2.77
N ILE A 73 -0.25 -6.29 -2.33
CA ILE A 73 0.77 -5.56 -3.07
C ILE A 73 2.03 -6.42 -3.25
N ASP A 74 2.38 -7.22 -2.25
CA ASP A 74 3.50 -8.16 -2.34
C ASP A 74 3.17 -9.40 -3.18
N GLY A 75 1.95 -9.52 -3.66
CA GLY A 75 1.55 -10.60 -4.55
C GLY A 75 1.06 -11.86 -3.86
N GLU A 76 0.73 -11.81 -2.59
CA GLU A 76 0.19 -12.96 -1.89
C GLU A 76 -1.22 -13.29 -2.37
N GLU A 77 -1.40 -14.48 -2.91
CA GLU A 77 -2.66 -14.91 -3.48
C GLU A 77 -3.80 -14.91 -2.47
N ASN A 78 -3.52 -15.34 -1.25
CA ASN A 78 -4.53 -15.36 -0.19
C ASN A 78 -5.05 -13.95 0.12
N ALA A 79 -4.18 -12.95 0.09
CA ALA A 79 -4.57 -11.57 0.32
C ALA A 79 -5.44 -11.05 -0.83
N ILE A 80 -5.06 -11.37 -2.07
CA ILE A 80 -5.83 -10.98 -3.25
C ILE A 80 -7.22 -11.61 -3.20
N GLU A 81 -7.30 -12.90 -2.86
CA GLU A 81 -8.58 -13.60 -2.72
C GLU A 81 -9.44 -13.01 -1.59
N TRP A 82 -8.81 -12.60 -0.49
CA TRP A 82 -9.52 -11.96 0.61
C TRP A 82 -10.17 -10.65 0.15
N LEU A 83 -9.43 -9.82 -0.61
CA LEU A 83 -9.97 -8.57 -1.13
C LEU A 83 -11.14 -8.81 -2.09
N LYS A 84 -11.08 -9.86 -2.90
CA LYS A 84 -12.18 -10.26 -3.78
C LYS A 84 -13.39 -10.72 -2.98
N LYS A 85 -13.17 -11.57 -2.00
CA LYS A 85 -14.23 -12.17 -1.17
C LYS A 85 -15.03 -11.10 -0.43
N TYR A 86 -14.34 -10.11 0.12
CA TYR A 86 -14.97 -9.06 0.91
C TYR A 86 -15.31 -7.82 0.08
N GLN A 87 -15.22 -7.92 -1.23
CA GLN A 87 -15.62 -6.88 -2.18
C GLN A 87 -14.89 -5.54 -1.95
N CYS A 88 -13.61 -5.61 -1.62
CA CYS A 88 -12.76 -4.44 -1.49
C CYS A 88 -12.23 -4.06 -2.87
N ASP A 89 -13.11 -3.64 -3.76
CA ASP A 89 -12.80 -3.48 -5.20
C ASP A 89 -11.72 -2.44 -5.45
N PHE A 90 -11.78 -1.30 -4.77
CA PHE A 90 -10.76 -0.27 -4.95
C PHE A 90 -9.39 -0.76 -4.49
N LEU A 91 -9.33 -1.36 -3.29
CA LEU A 91 -8.06 -1.86 -2.75
C LEU A 91 -7.48 -2.95 -3.64
N LEU A 92 -8.34 -3.80 -4.19
CA LEU A 92 -7.90 -4.85 -5.11
C LEU A 92 -7.29 -4.25 -6.39
N LYS A 93 -7.98 -3.31 -7.01
CA LYS A 93 -7.47 -2.63 -8.21
C LYS A 93 -6.16 -1.89 -7.92
N PHE A 94 -6.10 -1.24 -6.77
CA PHE A 94 -4.90 -0.53 -6.35
C PHE A 94 -3.71 -1.49 -6.21
N ALA A 95 -3.89 -2.61 -5.52
CA ALA A 95 -2.83 -3.61 -5.36
C ALA A 95 -2.37 -4.17 -6.71
N LEU A 96 -3.32 -4.52 -7.58
CA LEU A 96 -3.00 -5.05 -8.90
C LEU A 96 -2.26 -4.02 -9.75
N ALA A 97 -2.66 -2.75 -9.68
CA ALA A 97 -1.96 -1.67 -10.42
C ALA A 97 -0.53 -1.51 -9.93
N CYS A 98 -0.30 -1.62 -8.62
CA CYS A 98 1.05 -1.57 -8.06
C CYS A 98 1.93 -2.69 -8.60
N ARG A 99 1.34 -3.82 -8.97
CA ARG A 99 2.03 -4.96 -9.54
C ARG A 99 2.03 -4.96 -11.07
N LYS A 100 1.69 -3.84 -11.67
CA LYS A 100 1.71 -3.64 -13.13
C LYS A 100 0.65 -4.42 -13.92
N ASP A 101 -0.48 -4.71 -13.30
CA ASP A 101 -1.61 -5.26 -14.03
C ASP A 101 -2.17 -4.20 -14.99
N ASP A 102 -2.15 -4.50 -16.28
CA ASP A 102 -2.53 -3.54 -17.33
C ASP A 102 -3.96 -3.03 -17.20
N GLU A 103 -4.90 -3.90 -16.90
CA GLU A 103 -6.30 -3.50 -16.78
C GLU A 103 -6.53 -2.58 -15.59
N ALA A 104 -5.87 -2.89 -14.46
CA ALA A 104 -5.95 -2.04 -13.27
C ALA A 104 -5.36 -0.66 -13.53
N ILE A 105 -4.20 -0.62 -14.18
CA ILE A 105 -3.54 0.66 -14.55
C ILE A 105 -4.46 1.48 -15.46
N LYS A 106 -5.05 0.85 -16.46
CA LYS A 106 -5.97 1.52 -17.38
C LYS A 106 -7.19 2.07 -16.65
N TRP A 107 -7.69 1.33 -15.66
CA TRP A 107 -8.83 1.78 -14.87
C TRP A 107 -8.51 3.10 -14.13
N PHE A 108 -7.33 3.20 -13.51
CA PHE A 108 -6.92 4.42 -12.82
C PHE A 108 -6.74 5.58 -13.80
N ALA A 109 -6.16 5.33 -14.96
CA ALA A 109 -5.98 6.36 -16.00
C ALA A 109 -7.32 6.82 -16.55
N LYS A 110 -8.23 5.89 -16.82
CA LYS A 110 -9.56 6.20 -17.37
C LYS A 110 -10.39 7.04 -16.41
N ASN A 111 -10.25 6.82 -15.12
CA ASN A 111 -10.99 7.56 -14.10
C ASN A 111 -10.26 8.81 -13.61
N ASP A 112 -9.16 9.17 -14.27
CA ASP A 112 -8.39 10.39 -13.99
C ASP A 112 -7.96 10.53 -12.53
N LEU A 113 -7.56 9.42 -11.92
CA LEU A 113 -7.15 9.37 -10.52
C LEU A 113 -5.65 9.61 -10.39
N LYS A 114 -5.22 10.84 -10.74
CA LYS A 114 -3.81 11.20 -10.88
C LYS A 114 -3.00 10.98 -9.62
N LEU A 115 -3.53 11.37 -8.46
CA LEU A 115 -2.80 11.23 -7.21
C LEU A 115 -2.57 9.75 -6.88
N PHE A 116 -3.59 8.91 -7.09
CA PHE A 116 -3.43 7.48 -6.89
C PHE A 116 -2.42 6.87 -7.86
N ILE A 117 -2.39 7.38 -9.09
CA ILE A 117 -1.38 6.94 -10.07
C ILE A 117 0.03 7.24 -9.56
N MET A 118 0.24 8.44 -8.99
CA MET A 118 1.53 8.80 -8.41
C MET A 118 1.92 7.86 -7.25
N ILE A 119 0.96 7.55 -6.40
CA ILE A 119 1.18 6.64 -5.28
C ILE A 119 1.51 5.23 -5.79
N ILE A 120 0.75 4.75 -6.76
CA ILE A 120 0.97 3.45 -7.40
C ILE A 120 2.36 3.37 -8.01
N GLN A 121 2.78 4.41 -8.72
CA GLN A 121 4.12 4.46 -9.32
C GLN A 121 5.21 4.37 -8.25
N ARG A 122 5.03 5.09 -7.14
CA ARG A 122 6.01 5.02 -6.05
C ARG A 122 6.07 3.64 -5.43
N ILE A 123 4.93 3.02 -5.19
CA ILE A 123 4.90 1.67 -4.64
C ILE A 123 5.56 0.69 -5.60
N HIS A 124 5.29 0.82 -6.89
CA HIS A 124 5.92 -0.05 -7.88
C HIS A 124 7.45 0.10 -7.86
N GLU A 125 7.96 1.32 -7.72
CA GLU A 125 9.39 1.56 -7.55
C GLU A 125 9.94 0.86 -6.31
N ILE A 126 9.19 0.89 -5.19
CA ILE A 126 9.58 0.20 -3.96
C ILE A 126 9.69 -1.31 -4.23
N LEU A 127 8.70 -1.88 -4.91
CA LEU A 127 8.71 -3.31 -5.23
C LEU A 127 9.89 -3.68 -6.12
N LEU A 128 10.19 -2.87 -7.11
CA LEU A 128 11.35 -3.09 -7.98
C LEU A 128 12.66 -3.04 -7.20
N PHE A 129 12.79 -2.07 -6.32
CA PHE A 129 13.98 -1.91 -5.50
C PHE A 129 14.17 -3.11 -4.57
N GLN A 130 13.11 -3.56 -3.92
CA GLN A 130 13.14 -4.73 -3.05
C GLN A 130 13.56 -5.98 -3.80
N SER A 131 12.99 -6.19 -4.98
CA SER A 131 13.32 -7.33 -5.84
C SER A 131 14.77 -7.29 -6.30
N TRP A 132 15.22 -6.10 -6.74
CA TRP A 132 16.58 -5.91 -7.21
C TRP A 132 17.61 -6.11 -6.10
N ASP A 133 17.34 -5.57 -4.91
CA ASP A 133 18.21 -5.70 -3.75
C ASP A 133 18.36 -7.16 -3.34
N SER A 134 17.26 -7.89 -3.30
CA SER A 134 17.27 -9.32 -3.02
C SER A 134 18.10 -10.09 -4.03
N SER A 135 17.95 -9.77 -5.31
CA SER A 135 18.70 -10.38 -6.40
C SER A 135 20.20 -10.09 -6.28
N ASP A 136 20.54 -8.85 -5.94
CA ASP A 136 21.93 -8.42 -5.76
C ASP A 136 22.61 -9.15 -4.59
N VAL A 137 21.87 -9.32 -3.49
CA VAL A 137 22.38 -10.09 -2.34
C VAL A 137 22.72 -11.52 -2.75
N HIS A 138 21.89 -12.13 -3.56
CA HIS A 138 22.16 -13.47 -4.08
C HIS A 138 23.43 -13.48 -4.93
N ARG A 139 23.62 -12.50 -5.78
CA ARG A 139 24.81 -12.41 -6.64
C ARG A 139 26.10 -12.29 -5.84
N ARG A 140 26.08 -11.56 -4.74
CA ARG A 140 27.26 -11.34 -3.91
C ARG A 140 27.78 -12.60 -3.24
N ARG A 141 26.98 -13.63 -3.19
CA ARG A 141 27.37 -14.92 -2.59
C ARG A 141 28.18 -15.78 -3.53
N TYR A 142 28.27 -15.39 -4.77
CA TYR A 142 29.04 -16.09 -5.78
C TYR A 142 30.29 -15.32 -6.16
#